data_f15ffa0313cd9aa3d729af5895713b35
#
_entry.id   f15ffa0313cd9aa3d729af5895713b35
#
_cell.length_a   1.000
_cell.length_b   1.000
_cell.length_c   1.000
_cell.angle_alpha   90.00
_cell.angle_beta   90.00
_cell.angle_gamma   90.00
#
_symmetry.space_group_name_H-M   'P 1'
#
loop_
_entity.id
_entity.type
_entity.pdbx_description
1 polymer ?
#
loop_
_entity_poly.entity_id
_entity_poly.type
_entity_poly.pdbx_seq_one_letter_code
_entity_poly.pdbx_strand_id
1 'polypeptide(L)'
;MERFNYQHLFYFWTVAREGSVVGACKKLHLAQPTISGQIRTFEDALGEKLFVRSGRSLVLTDIGRTVYRYADEIFSLGQELMEVLHAQPTGRPIRLAVGIADTLPKLLVCRIMKPVFSLPEPVHVICHEGKTERLLADLATFEVDLVLSDAPIGSTLRIRSHSHLLMESGISLFASQSLVSVCSKRFPLSLDGAPFLLPTSDTALRRSLDQWFDAQEIRPLVVGEFSDSAQLRAFGLSGVGVFATPTVIAKETQEQYGVSLLGHIESIRENFYAISVERKLSHPGVAAIVEGAKDNQSSVLEEERN
;
A
#
# COMPACT_ATOMS: atom_id res chain seq x y z
N MET A 1 36.98 0.09 -2.34
CA MET A 1 35.75 0.87 -2.46
C MET A 1 35.98 1.84 -3.61
N GLU A 2 35.39 1.60 -4.79
CA GLU A 2 35.44 2.56 -5.89
C GLU A 2 34.86 3.91 -5.40
N ARG A 3 35.58 4.99 -5.72
CA ARG A 3 35.17 6.33 -5.30
C ARG A 3 33.94 6.74 -6.13
N PHE A 4 32.77 6.60 -5.57
CA PHE A 4 31.54 7.13 -6.15
C PHE A 4 31.60 8.67 -6.23
N ASN A 5 31.40 9.24 -7.43
CA ASN A 5 31.49 10.68 -7.63
C ASN A 5 30.10 11.34 -7.44
N TYR A 6 29.88 11.91 -6.25
CA TYR A 6 28.64 12.58 -5.89
C TYR A 6 28.33 13.80 -6.79
N GLN A 7 29.34 14.44 -7.38
CA GLN A 7 29.11 15.57 -8.28
C GLN A 7 28.54 15.11 -9.63
N HIS A 8 29.00 13.99 -10.16
CA HIS A 8 28.42 13.40 -11.36
C HIS A 8 26.98 12.95 -11.10
N LEU A 9 26.72 12.34 -9.94
CA LEU A 9 25.38 11.99 -9.50
C LEU A 9 24.47 13.22 -9.42
N PHE A 10 24.98 14.35 -8.89
CA PHE A 10 24.22 15.60 -8.81
C PHE A 10 23.84 16.16 -10.19
N TYR A 11 24.75 16.10 -11.17
CA TYR A 11 24.44 16.53 -12.53
C TYR A 11 23.40 15.61 -13.18
N PHE A 12 23.55 14.30 -13.02
CA PHE A 12 22.58 13.32 -13.48
C PHE A 12 21.19 13.59 -12.87
N TRP A 13 21.10 13.70 -11.55
CA TRP A 13 19.86 13.98 -10.82
C TRP A 13 19.21 15.27 -11.29
N THR A 14 19.98 16.33 -11.48
CA THR A 14 19.44 17.60 -11.93
C THR A 14 18.86 17.49 -13.36
N VAL A 15 19.54 16.78 -14.26
CA VAL A 15 19.04 16.58 -15.63
C VAL A 15 17.77 15.74 -15.65
N ALA A 16 17.72 14.70 -14.85
CA ALA A 16 16.54 13.83 -14.72
C ALA A 16 15.33 14.63 -14.19
N ARG A 17 15.54 15.47 -13.17
CA ARG A 17 14.53 16.30 -12.54
C ARG A 17 13.98 17.41 -13.46
N GLU A 18 14.87 18.06 -14.21
CA GLU A 18 14.48 19.12 -15.16
C GLU A 18 13.95 18.55 -16.50
N GLY A 19 14.01 17.22 -16.70
CA GLY A 19 13.56 16.54 -17.91
C GLY A 19 14.38 16.89 -19.18
N SER A 20 15.41 17.72 -19.05
CA SER A 20 16.28 18.11 -20.16
C SER A 20 17.65 18.62 -19.71
N VAL A 21 18.67 18.39 -20.56
CA VAL A 21 20.01 18.95 -20.33
C VAL A 21 20.00 20.48 -20.35
N VAL A 22 19.19 21.09 -21.20
CA VAL A 22 19.07 22.56 -21.31
C VAL A 22 18.47 23.15 -20.03
N GLY A 23 17.45 22.53 -19.44
CA GLY A 23 16.87 22.93 -18.17
C GLY A 23 17.90 22.86 -17.04
N ALA A 24 18.64 21.76 -16.95
CA ALA A 24 19.72 21.59 -15.98
C ALA A 24 20.85 22.64 -16.15
N CYS A 25 21.23 22.97 -17.39
CA CYS A 25 22.22 23.99 -17.66
C CYS A 25 21.83 25.36 -17.10
N LYS A 26 20.57 25.76 -17.29
CA LYS A 26 20.05 27.02 -16.74
C LYS A 26 20.09 27.03 -15.23
N LYS A 27 19.72 25.92 -14.59
CA LYS A 27 19.66 25.81 -13.14
C LYS A 27 21.05 25.78 -12.48
N LEU A 28 21.99 25.10 -13.13
CA LEU A 28 23.36 24.92 -12.62
C LEU A 28 24.33 26.01 -13.10
N HIS A 29 23.92 26.91 -13.97
CA HIS A 29 24.76 27.92 -14.62
C HIS A 29 26.00 27.31 -15.31
N LEU A 30 25.83 26.13 -15.95
CA LEU A 30 26.88 25.41 -16.65
C LEU A 30 26.56 25.25 -18.13
N ALA A 31 27.63 25.12 -18.94
CA ALA A 31 27.49 24.89 -20.37
C ALA A 31 27.02 23.43 -20.66
N GLN A 32 26.22 23.26 -21.73
CA GLN A 32 25.68 21.95 -22.12
C GLN A 32 26.75 20.87 -22.37
N PRO A 33 27.91 21.18 -23.04
CA PRO A 33 28.97 20.18 -23.21
C PRO A 33 29.52 19.68 -21.87
N THR A 34 29.61 20.55 -20.85
CA THR A 34 30.09 20.19 -19.50
C THR A 34 29.15 19.16 -18.86
N ILE A 35 27.85 19.45 -18.78
CA ILE A 35 26.89 18.55 -18.15
C ILE A 35 26.81 17.22 -18.92
N SER A 36 26.73 17.27 -20.25
CA SER A 36 26.68 16.05 -21.07
C SER A 36 27.94 15.22 -20.94
N GLY A 37 29.11 15.84 -20.85
CA GLY A 37 30.39 15.15 -20.62
C GLY A 37 30.43 14.48 -19.24
N GLN A 38 29.99 15.17 -18.19
CA GLN A 38 29.98 14.62 -16.83
C GLN A 38 29.01 13.46 -16.68
N ILE A 39 27.82 13.52 -17.31
CA ILE A 39 26.88 12.41 -17.33
C ILE A 39 27.48 11.20 -18.05
N ARG A 40 28.12 11.41 -19.20
CA ARG A 40 28.79 10.34 -19.93
C ARG A 40 29.90 9.69 -19.10
N THR A 41 30.72 10.47 -18.44
CA THR A 41 31.76 9.97 -17.53
C THR A 41 31.15 9.15 -16.38
N PHE A 42 29.98 9.56 -15.89
CA PHE A 42 29.27 8.84 -14.83
C PHE A 42 28.72 7.51 -15.34
N GLU A 43 28.07 7.51 -16.51
CA GLU A 43 27.60 6.28 -17.17
C GLU A 43 28.74 5.29 -17.45
N ASP A 44 29.88 5.81 -17.96
CA ASP A 44 31.05 5.00 -18.24
C ASP A 44 31.67 4.40 -16.97
N ALA A 45 31.64 5.14 -15.84
CA ALA A 45 32.11 4.64 -14.55
C ALA A 45 31.16 3.58 -13.95
N LEU A 46 29.86 3.66 -14.22
CA LEU A 46 28.88 2.67 -13.78
C LEU A 46 28.80 1.46 -14.73
N GLY A 47 29.31 1.56 -15.95
CA GLY A 47 29.15 0.55 -16.99
C GLY A 47 27.74 0.47 -17.57
N GLU A 48 26.87 1.43 -17.28
CA GLU A 48 25.45 1.41 -17.60
C GLU A 48 24.97 2.75 -18.18
N LYS A 49 24.01 2.70 -19.11
CA LYS A 49 23.37 3.89 -19.62
C LYS A 49 22.19 4.27 -18.72
N LEU A 50 22.20 5.52 -18.28
CA LEU A 50 21.15 6.07 -17.39
C LEU A 50 20.06 6.80 -18.18
N PHE A 51 20.39 7.30 -19.39
CA PHE A 51 19.46 7.94 -20.30
C PHE A 51 19.41 7.27 -21.67
N VAL A 52 18.23 7.28 -22.29
CA VAL A 52 18.01 6.94 -23.68
C VAL A 52 17.28 8.08 -24.39
N ARG A 53 17.49 8.21 -25.71
CA ARG A 53 16.74 9.17 -26.53
C ARG A 53 15.45 8.51 -27.00
N SER A 54 14.32 9.12 -26.70
CA SER A 54 13.01 8.79 -27.26
C SER A 54 12.51 9.98 -28.09
N GLY A 55 12.75 9.92 -29.39
CA GLY A 55 12.51 11.04 -30.29
C GLY A 55 13.37 12.27 -29.94
N ARG A 56 12.72 13.37 -29.58
CA ARG A 56 13.38 14.63 -29.14
C ARG A 56 13.61 14.70 -27.63
N SER A 57 13.09 13.75 -26.85
CA SER A 57 13.15 13.73 -25.41
C SER A 57 14.26 12.82 -24.89
N LEU A 58 14.80 13.17 -23.73
CA LEU A 58 15.73 12.37 -22.96
C LEU A 58 14.93 11.65 -21.87
N VAL A 59 14.98 10.31 -21.82
CA VAL A 59 14.19 9.49 -20.90
C VAL A 59 15.12 8.61 -20.09
N LEU A 60 14.81 8.38 -18.83
CA LEU A 60 15.57 7.47 -17.97
C LEU A 60 15.42 6.00 -18.42
N THR A 61 16.49 5.25 -18.39
CA THR A 61 16.49 3.78 -18.46
C THR A 61 15.93 3.20 -17.16
N ASP A 62 15.71 1.88 -17.06
CA ASP A 62 15.31 1.22 -15.81
C ASP A 62 16.37 1.41 -14.72
N ILE A 63 17.65 1.25 -15.07
CA ILE A 63 18.77 1.55 -14.17
C ILE A 63 18.82 3.04 -13.86
N GLY A 64 18.58 3.91 -14.85
CA GLY A 64 18.49 5.34 -14.66
C GLY A 64 17.41 5.75 -13.65
N ARG A 65 16.23 5.10 -13.69
CA ARG A 65 15.17 5.31 -12.68
C ARG A 65 15.63 4.91 -11.28
N THR A 66 16.29 3.77 -11.18
CA THR A 66 16.84 3.30 -9.91
C THR A 66 17.88 4.28 -9.34
N VAL A 67 18.85 4.71 -10.17
CA VAL A 67 19.88 5.66 -9.76
C VAL A 67 19.27 7.02 -9.41
N TYR A 68 18.27 7.48 -10.19
CA TYR A 68 17.58 8.76 -9.91
C TYR A 68 16.95 8.77 -8.52
N ARG A 69 16.32 7.71 -8.14
CA ARG A 69 15.68 7.63 -6.85
C ARG A 69 16.68 7.67 -5.68
N TYR A 70 17.76 6.88 -5.74
CA TYR A 70 18.82 7.00 -4.73
C TYR A 70 19.45 8.40 -4.71
N ALA A 71 19.61 9.02 -5.87
CA ALA A 71 20.08 10.39 -5.96
C ALA A 71 19.11 11.38 -5.30
N ASP A 72 17.83 11.20 -5.51
CA ASP A 72 16.77 12.05 -4.94
C ASP A 72 16.75 11.93 -3.41
N GLU A 73 16.86 10.72 -2.86
CA GLU A 73 16.99 10.48 -1.42
C GLU A 73 18.24 11.15 -0.83
N ILE A 74 19.41 10.95 -1.46
CA ILE A 74 20.70 11.51 -1.00
C ILE A 74 20.64 13.05 -0.98
N PHE A 75 20.16 13.66 -2.06
CA PHE A 75 20.14 15.12 -2.14
C PHE A 75 19.01 15.76 -1.34
N SER A 76 17.89 15.06 -1.17
CA SER A 76 16.81 15.49 -0.27
C SER A 76 17.27 15.46 1.19
N LEU A 77 17.93 14.38 1.61
CA LEU A 77 18.52 14.31 2.96
C LEU A 77 19.60 15.38 3.19
N GLY A 78 20.42 15.67 2.14
CA GLY A 78 21.38 16.75 2.18
C GLY A 78 20.73 18.13 2.33
N GLN A 79 19.60 18.36 1.65
CA GLN A 79 18.82 19.58 1.81
C GLN A 79 18.21 19.70 3.21
N GLU A 80 17.61 18.60 3.72
CA GLU A 80 17.06 18.52 5.08
C GLU A 80 18.14 18.87 6.14
N LEU A 81 19.33 18.30 6.01
CA LEU A 81 20.46 18.64 6.88
C LEU A 81 20.77 20.14 6.87
N MET A 82 20.81 20.76 5.69
CA MET A 82 21.07 22.20 5.56
C MET A 82 19.94 23.03 6.16
N GLU A 83 18.71 22.61 6.03
CA GLU A 83 17.53 23.28 6.60
C GLU A 83 17.52 23.18 8.13
N VAL A 84 17.84 22.00 8.70
CA VAL A 84 18.04 21.81 10.15
C VAL A 84 19.15 22.71 10.69
N LEU A 85 20.28 22.80 9.98
CA LEU A 85 21.39 23.65 10.37
C LEU A 85 21.06 25.15 10.32
N HIS A 86 20.16 25.56 9.43
CA HIS A 86 19.75 26.96 9.27
C HIS A 86 18.47 27.29 10.06
N ALA A 87 17.95 26.35 10.88
CA ALA A 87 16.72 26.49 11.69
C ALA A 87 15.50 26.96 10.87
N GLN A 88 15.43 26.62 9.59
CA GLN A 88 14.27 26.89 8.75
C GLN A 88 13.35 25.66 8.70
N PRO A 89 12.04 25.82 8.98
CA PRO A 89 11.10 24.69 8.85
C PRO A 89 11.06 24.20 7.39
N THR A 90 11.21 22.91 7.21
CA THR A 90 11.04 22.27 5.89
C THR A 90 9.58 22.43 5.46
N GLY A 91 9.26 23.45 4.70
CA GLY A 91 7.88 23.68 4.22
C GLY A 91 7.44 22.70 3.12
N ARG A 92 8.20 21.62 2.86
CA ARG A 92 7.85 20.61 1.85
C ARG A 92 7.13 19.44 2.50
N PRO A 93 5.97 19.02 1.95
CA PRO A 93 5.32 17.80 2.40
C PRO A 93 6.23 16.58 2.21
N ILE A 94 6.28 15.72 3.22
CA ILE A 94 6.90 14.40 3.11
C ILE A 94 6.12 13.61 2.05
N ARG A 95 6.80 13.12 1.01
CA ARG A 95 6.14 12.28 0.00
C ARG A 95 6.11 10.84 0.49
N LEU A 96 4.93 10.23 0.50
CA LEU A 96 4.72 8.82 0.84
C LEU A 96 3.92 8.14 -0.28
N ALA A 97 4.55 7.22 -1.00
CA ALA A 97 3.89 6.40 -2.01
C ALA A 97 3.56 5.02 -1.43
N VAL A 98 2.29 4.65 -1.41
CA VAL A 98 1.80 3.41 -0.82
C VAL A 98 1.14 2.54 -1.87
N GLY A 99 1.62 1.32 -2.05
CA GLY A 99 0.94 0.27 -2.79
C GLY A 99 -0.15 -0.38 -1.91
N ILE A 100 -1.35 -0.55 -2.44
CA ILE A 100 -2.48 -1.11 -1.72
C ILE A 100 -3.01 -2.30 -2.51
N ALA A 101 -2.97 -3.50 -1.91
CA ALA A 101 -3.55 -4.68 -2.53
C ALA A 101 -5.06 -4.48 -2.76
N ASP A 102 -5.55 -4.84 -3.95
CA ASP A 102 -6.94 -4.67 -4.35
C ASP A 102 -7.92 -5.51 -3.51
N THR A 103 -7.42 -6.54 -2.82
CA THR A 103 -8.15 -7.36 -1.85
C THR A 103 -8.50 -6.60 -0.57
N LEU A 104 -7.73 -5.55 -0.21
CA LEU A 104 -7.93 -4.84 1.05
C LEU A 104 -9.19 -3.98 1.04
N PRO A 105 -10.03 -4.06 2.10
CA PRO A 105 -11.15 -3.15 2.28
C PRO A 105 -10.71 -1.68 2.37
N LYS A 106 -11.36 -0.80 1.62
CA LYS A 106 -11.03 0.64 1.60
C LYS A 106 -11.12 1.29 2.99
N LEU A 107 -12.12 0.91 3.79
CA LEU A 107 -12.26 1.38 5.18
C LEU A 107 -11.09 0.96 6.06
N LEU A 108 -10.61 -0.27 5.89
CA LEU A 108 -9.44 -0.76 6.59
C LEU A 108 -8.19 0.03 6.22
N VAL A 109 -8.00 0.29 4.92
CA VAL A 109 -6.90 1.14 4.43
C VAL A 109 -6.97 2.54 5.03
N CYS A 110 -8.15 3.17 5.06
CA CYS A 110 -8.34 4.47 5.71
C CYS A 110 -7.94 4.43 7.18
N ARG A 111 -8.32 3.39 7.91
CA ARG A 111 -7.96 3.22 9.33
C ARG A 111 -6.45 3.05 9.52
N ILE A 112 -5.81 2.22 8.70
CA ILE A 112 -4.35 2.00 8.72
C ILE A 112 -3.57 3.28 8.39
N MET A 113 -4.06 4.08 7.43
CA MET A 113 -3.39 5.29 6.95
C MET A 113 -3.63 6.52 7.84
N LYS A 114 -4.63 6.50 8.70
CA LYS A 114 -5.01 7.65 9.54
C LYS A 114 -3.85 8.28 10.33
N PRO A 115 -2.92 7.52 10.95
CA PRO A 115 -1.80 8.09 11.69
C PRO A 115 -0.88 8.97 10.85
N VAL A 116 -0.76 8.71 9.53
CA VAL A 116 0.08 9.50 8.62
C VAL A 116 -0.38 10.96 8.54
N PHE A 117 -1.67 11.19 8.56
CA PHE A 117 -2.26 12.53 8.47
C PHE A 117 -2.24 13.30 9.80
N SER A 118 -1.77 12.65 10.87
CA SER A 118 -1.57 13.24 12.20
C SER A 118 -0.11 13.60 12.47
N LEU A 119 0.78 13.40 11.51
CA LEU A 119 2.18 13.79 11.63
C LEU A 119 2.31 15.32 11.72
N PRO A 120 3.32 15.82 12.47
CA PRO A 120 3.57 17.26 12.57
C PRO A 120 3.88 17.92 11.23
N GLU A 121 4.65 17.24 10.38
CA GLU A 121 4.96 17.69 9.05
C GLU A 121 3.87 17.27 8.05
N PRO A 122 3.49 18.13 7.11
CA PRO A 122 2.53 17.78 6.07
C PRO A 122 3.03 16.58 5.25
N VAL A 123 2.15 15.60 4.98
CA VAL A 123 2.48 14.43 4.15
C VAL A 123 1.67 14.48 2.87
N HIS A 124 2.35 14.30 1.73
CA HIS A 124 1.73 14.09 0.43
C HIS A 124 1.66 12.60 0.14
N VAL A 125 0.51 12.01 0.39
CA VAL A 125 0.27 10.57 0.18
C VAL A 125 -0.13 10.31 -1.26
N ILE A 126 0.48 9.29 -1.88
CA ILE A 126 0.14 8.77 -3.21
C ILE A 126 -0.21 7.29 -3.04
N CYS A 127 -1.45 6.91 -3.35
CA CYS A 127 -1.90 5.53 -3.26
C CYS A 127 -1.96 4.89 -4.64
N HIS A 128 -1.31 3.74 -4.79
CA HIS A 128 -1.36 2.90 -5.98
C HIS A 128 -2.08 1.60 -5.64
N GLU A 129 -3.19 1.33 -6.29
CA GLU A 129 -3.94 0.09 -6.09
C GLU A 129 -3.61 -0.93 -7.18
N GLY A 130 -3.51 -2.20 -6.80
CA GLY A 130 -3.23 -3.28 -7.74
C GLY A 130 -3.02 -4.64 -7.11
N LYS A 131 -2.65 -5.61 -7.95
CA LYS A 131 -2.30 -6.97 -7.49
C LYS A 131 -1.00 -6.93 -6.68
N THR A 132 -0.96 -7.71 -5.60
CA THR A 132 0.18 -7.75 -4.65
C THR A 132 1.50 -8.00 -5.35
N GLU A 133 1.56 -8.91 -6.33
CA GLU A 133 2.79 -9.23 -7.05
C GLU A 133 3.36 -8.02 -7.81
N ARG A 134 2.49 -7.23 -8.45
CA ARG A 134 2.89 -5.99 -9.14
C ARG A 134 3.38 -4.95 -8.14
N LEU A 135 2.63 -4.73 -7.07
CA LEU A 135 3.00 -3.77 -6.04
C LEU A 135 4.33 -4.13 -5.36
N LEU A 136 4.63 -5.41 -5.19
CA LEU A 136 5.93 -5.88 -4.70
C LEU A 136 7.07 -5.63 -5.70
N ALA A 137 6.79 -5.70 -7.01
CA ALA A 137 7.76 -5.29 -8.02
C ALA A 137 7.99 -3.78 -7.97
N ASP A 138 6.94 -2.97 -7.84
CA ASP A 138 7.01 -1.52 -7.66
C ASP A 138 7.76 -1.14 -6.37
N LEU A 139 7.60 -1.92 -5.28
CA LEU A 139 8.35 -1.78 -4.04
C LEU A 139 9.85 -2.09 -4.25
N ALA A 140 10.18 -3.12 -5.01
CA ALA A 140 11.57 -3.49 -5.30
C ALA A 140 12.30 -2.45 -6.15
N THR A 141 11.58 -1.73 -7.01
CA THR A 141 12.09 -0.61 -7.81
C THR A 141 11.89 0.74 -7.11
N PHE A 142 11.31 0.72 -5.90
CA PHE A 142 11.03 1.89 -5.06
C PHE A 142 10.10 2.92 -5.71
N GLU A 143 9.23 2.47 -6.58
CA GLU A 143 8.12 3.28 -7.07
C GLU A 143 7.08 3.52 -5.96
N VAL A 144 7.02 2.59 -4.99
CA VAL A 144 6.29 2.75 -3.73
C VAL A 144 7.21 2.52 -2.52
N ASP A 145 6.93 3.20 -1.42
CA ASP A 145 7.71 3.15 -0.18
C ASP A 145 7.25 2.01 0.73
N LEU A 146 5.98 1.62 0.60
CA LEU A 146 5.31 0.62 1.40
C LEU A 146 4.25 -0.12 0.58
N VAL A 147 4.04 -1.40 0.86
CA VAL A 147 2.88 -2.15 0.34
C VAL A 147 2.02 -2.62 1.51
N LEU A 148 0.72 -2.32 1.46
CA LEU A 148 -0.29 -2.89 2.34
C LEU A 148 -0.89 -4.15 1.68
N SER A 149 -0.93 -5.26 2.42
CA SER A 149 -1.36 -6.57 1.90
C SER A 149 -2.08 -7.41 2.96
N ASP A 150 -2.93 -8.32 2.52
CA ASP A 150 -3.59 -9.37 3.33
C ASP A 150 -2.74 -10.64 3.49
N ALA A 151 -1.54 -10.65 2.93
CA ALA A 151 -0.59 -11.75 3.06
C ALA A 151 0.84 -11.23 3.24
N PRO A 152 1.69 -11.96 4.01
CA PRO A 152 3.10 -11.65 4.08
C PRO A 152 3.79 -11.99 2.75
N ILE A 153 4.99 -11.47 2.54
CA ILE A 153 5.80 -11.85 1.38
C ILE A 153 6.04 -13.36 1.36
N GLY A 154 5.70 -13.98 0.24
CA GLY A 154 6.01 -15.38 -0.03
C GLY A 154 7.51 -15.61 -0.24
N SER A 155 8.00 -16.79 0.15
CA SER A 155 9.42 -17.19 0.04
C SER A 155 9.95 -17.27 -1.42
N THR A 156 9.09 -17.16 -2.41
CA THR A 156 9.43 -17.23 -3.83
C THR A 156 10.00 -15.93 -4.41
N LEU A 157 9.71 -14.80 -3.79
CA LEU A 157 10.23 -13.51 -4.25
C LEU A 157 11.58 -13.22 -3.58
N ARG A 158 12.65 -13.13 -4.38
CA ARG A 158 14.01 -12.80 -3.92
C ARG A 158 14.20 -11.30 -3.59
N ILE A 159 13.19 -10.66 -3.04
CA ILE A 159 13.26 -9.27 -2.61
C ILE A 159 13.67 -9.24 -1.14
N ARG A 160 14.70 -8.50 -0.80
CA ARG A 160 15.02 -8.20 0.62
C ARG A 160 13.99 -7.23 1.16
N SER A 161 12.97 -7.76 1.79
CA SER A 161 11.86 -6.97 2.33
C SER A 161 11.41 -7.57 3.65
N HIS A 162 10.71 -6.76 4.42
CA HIS A 162 10.24 -7.09 5.76
C HIS A 162 8.72 -6.93 5.79
N SER A 163 8.03 -7.97 6.27
CA SER A 163 6.59 -7.91 6.54
C SER A 163 6.36 -7.56 8.00
N HIS A 164 5.68 -6.44 8.24
CA HIS A 164 5.27 -6.00 9.57
C HIS A 164 3.79 -6.34 9.72
N LEU A 165 3.44 -7.20 10.67
CA LEU A 165 2.04 -7.45 11.00
C LEU A 165 1.44 -6.18 11.61
N LEU A 166 0.43 -5.62 10.95
CA LEU A 166 -0.28 -4.42 11.41
C LEU A 166 -1.42 -4.78 12.35
N MET A 167 -2.23 -5.77 11.96
CA MET A 167 -3.36 -6.23 12.75
C MET A 167 -3.82 -7.62 12.34
N GLU A 168 -4.51 -8.27 13.26
CA GLU A 168 -5.29 -9.48 13.05
C GLU A 168 -6.77 -9.14 13.27
N SER A 169 -7.66 -9.70 12.47
CA SER A 169 -9.10 -9.48 12.58
C SER A 169 -9.87 -10.76 12.36
N GLY A 170 -10.91 -10.97 13.13
CA GLY A 170 -11.98 -11.90 12.80
C GLY A 170 -12.77 -11.44 11.57
N ILE A 171 -13.76 -12.24 11.20
CA ILE A 171 -14.68 -11.94 10.09
C ILE A 171 -16.09 -11.75 10.62
N SER A 172 -16.75 -10.71 10.11
CA SER A 172 -18.17 -10.42 10.37
C SER A 172 -18.96 -10.51 9.09
N LEU A 173 -20.16 -11.09 9.17
CA LEU A 173 -21.12 -11.17 8.07
C LEU A 173 -22.13 -10.05 8.18
N PHE A 174 -22.39 -9.41 7.06
CA PHE A 174 -23.32 -8.30 6.92
C PHE A 174 -24.35 -8.57 5.83
N ALA A 175 -25.51 -7.98 5.98
CA ALA A 175 -26.55 -7.98 4.97
C ALA A 175 -27.47 -6.75 5.14
N SER A 176 -28.37 -6.57 4.16
CA SER A 176 -29.48 -5.61 4.32
C SER A 176 -30.40 -6.05 5.47
N GLN A 177 -31.09 -5.10 6.08
CA GLN A 177 -32.01 -5.36 7.21
C GLN A 177 -33.06 -6.43 6.88
N SER A 178 -33.51 -6.50 5.62
CA SER A 178 -34.47 -7.51 5.17
C SER A 178 -33.88 -8.93 5.23
N LEU A 179 -32.65 -9.13 4.79
CA LEU A 179 -31.96 -10.41 4.83
C LEU A 179 -31.58 -10.81 6.25
N VAL A 180 -31.13 -9.86 7.08
CA VAL A 180 -30.81 -10.12 8.48
C VAL A 180 -32.04 -10.63 9.25
N SER A 181 -33.23 -10.07 9.01
CA SER A 181 -34.47 -10.54 9.67
C SER A 181 -34.80 -12.00 9.37
N VAL A 182 -34.37 -12.53 8.22
CA VAL A 182 -34.56 -13.92 7.81
C VAL A 182 -33.41 -14.80 8.34
N CYS A 183 -32.17 -14.35 8.19
CA CYS A 183 -30.98 -15.18 8.45
C CYS A 183 -30.50 -15.15 9.91
N SER A 184 -30.95 -14.22 10.78
CA SER A 184 -30.45 -14.14 12.17
C SER A 184 -30.96 -15.23 13.10
N LYS A 185 -32.14 -15.82 12.83
CA LYS A 185 -32.85 -16.69 13.78
C LYS A 185 -32.16 -18.00 14.14
N ARG A 186 -31.25 -18.49 13.30
CA ARG A 186 -30.53 -19.77 13.47
C ARG A 186 -29.10 -19.68 12.94
N PHE A 187 -28.45 -18.56 13.12
CA PHE A 187 -27.07 -18.40 12.72
C PHE A 187 -26.16 -19.45 13.37
N PRO A 188 -25.25 -20.13 12.65
CA PRO A 188 -24.96 -19.95 11.22
C PRO A 188 -25.83 -20.82 10.27
N LEU A 189 -26.62 -21.75 10.76
CA LEU A 189 -27.38 -22.72 9.93
C LEU A 189 -28.39 -22.04 8.97
N SER A 190 -28.85 -20.86 9.30
CA SER A 190 -29.76 -20.08 8.45
C SER A 190 -29.09 -19.52 7.19
N LEU A 191 -27.79 -19.69 7.05
CA LEU A 191 -27.03 -19.30 5.85
C LEU A 191 -27.11 -20.38 4.76
N ASP A 192 -27.62 -21.56 5.06
CA ASP A 192 -27.84 -22.61 4.06
C ASP A 192 -28.89 -22.15 3.04
N GLY A 193 -28.49 -22.14 1.76
CA GLY A 193 -29.31 -21.60 0.66
C GLY A 193 -29.45 -20.06 0.65
N ALA A 194 -28.90 -19.32 1.60
CA ALA A 194 -28.95 -17.86 1.61
C ALA A 194 -28.10 -17.26 0.48
N PRO A 195 -28.52 -16.14 -0.13
CA PRO A 195 -27.75 -15.48 -1.18
C PRO A 195 -26.47 -14.87 -0.62
N PHE A 196 -25.34 -15.23 -1.22
CA PHE A 196 -24.01 -14.75 -0.82
C PHE A 196 -23.29 -14.04 -1.95
N LEU A 197 -22.57 -12.97 -1.58
CA LEU A 197 -21.60 -12.26 -2.39
C LEU A 197 -20.22 -12.61 -1.87
N LEU A 198 -19.39 -13.23 -2.69
CA LEU A 198 -18.10 -13.74 -2.28
C LEU A 198 -16.96 -13.05 -3.04
N PRO A 199 -15.76 -12.99 -2.45
CA PRO A 199 -14.56 -12.70 -3.21
C PRO A 199 -14.31 -13.78 -4.27
N THR A 200 -13.54 -13.45 -5.31
CA THR A 200 -13.07 -14.43 -6.31
C THR A 200 -12.21 -15.52 -5.68
N SER A 201 -12.17 -16.69 -6.30
CA SER A 201 -11.56 -17.91 -5.74
C SER A 201 -10.05 -17.85 -5.50
N ASP A 202 -9.37 -16.86 -6.06
CA ASP A 202 -7.93 -16.62 -5.90
C ASP A 202 -7.57 -15.95 -4.56
N THR A 203 -8.55 -15.43 -3.80
CA THR A 203 -8.30 -14.72 -2.54
C THR A 203 -8.16 -15.67 -1.32
N ALA A 204 -7.42 -15.22 -0.30
CA ALA A 204 -7.27 -15.96 0.95
C ALA A 204 -8.61 -16.04 1.71
N LEU A 205 -9.33 -14.93 1.80
CA LEU A 205 -10.64 -14.86 2.46
C LEU A 205 -11.64 -15.85 1.84
N ARG A 206 -11.68 -15.95 0.50
CA ARG A 206 -12.58 -16.89 -0.16
C ARG A 206 -12.30 -18.34 0.27
N ARG A 207 -11.03 -18.75 0.26
CA ARG A 207 -10.65 -20.11 0.68
C ARG A 207 -11.04 -20.39 2.14
N SER A 208 -10.85 -19.41 3.01
CA SER A 208 -11.24 -19.54 4.42
C SER A 208 -12.75 -19.63 4.60
N LEU A 209 -13.51 -18.86 3.85
CA LEU A 209 -14.99 -18.92 3.85
C LEU A 209 -15.50 -20.27 3.33
N ASP A 210 -14.95 -20.76 2.21
CA ASP A 210 -15.33 -22.06 1.66
C ASP A 210 -15.07 -23.20 2.66
N GLN A 211 -13.89 -23.19 3.32
CA GLN A 211 -13.58 -24.16 4.39
C GLN A 211 -14.54 -24.06 5.57
N TRP A 212 -14.91 -22.84 5.95
CA TRP A 212 -15.86 -22.64 7.04
C TRP A 212 -17.26 -23.11 6.66
N PHE A 213 -17.74 -22.83 5.45
CA PHE A 213 -19.01 -23.35 4.96
C PHE A 213 -19.05 -24.88 4.97
N ASP A 214 -17.99 -25.51 4.47
CA ASP A 214 -17.87 -26.98 4.49
C ASP A 214 -17.88 -27.54 5.93
N ALA A 215 -17.14 -26.91 6.85
CA ALA A 215 -17.09 -27.35 8.25
C ALA A 215 -18.42 -27.18 9.01
N GLN A 216 -19.27 -26.24 8.58
CA GLN A 216 -20.60 -26.00 9.14
C GLN A 216 -21.70 -26.76 8.38
N GLU A 217 -21.35 -27.52 7.32
CA GLU A 217 -22.30 -28.18 6.40
C GLU A 217 -23.30 -27.19 5.76
N ILE A 218 -22.87 -25.94 5.50
CA ILE A 218 -23.65 -24.86 4.89
C ILE A 218 -23.33 -24.78 3.40
N ARG A 219 -24.35 -24.68 2.58
CA ARG A 219 -24.24 -24.46 1.13
C ARG A 219 -24.92 -23.16 0.74
N PRO A 220 -24.21 -22.01 0.80
CA PRO A 220 -24.80 -20.75 0.41
C PRO A 220 -25.10 -20.71 -1.09
N LEU A 221 -26.10 -19.94 -1.48
CA LEU A 221 -26.36 -19.63 -2.89
C LEU A 221 -25.42 -18.49 -3.31
N VAL A 222 -24.32 -18.80 -4.00
CA VAL A 222 -23.42 -17.77 -4.52
C VAL A 222 -24.11 -17.02 -5.66
N VAL A 223 -24.49 -15.76 -5.43
CA VAL A 223 -25.18 -14.91 -6.41
C VAL A 223 -24.24 -13.92 -7.10
N GLY A 224 -23.02 -13.77 -6.61
CA GLY A 224 -21.99 -12.93 -7.23
C GLY A 224 -20.61 -13.20 -6.67
N GLU A 225 -19.59 -13.08 -7.52
CA GLU A 225 -18.17 -13.16 -7.17
C GLU A 225 -17.45 -11.90 -7.65
N PHE A 226 -16.63 -11.32 -6.78
CA PHE A 226 -16.02 -10.01 -7.02
C PHE A 226 -14.52 -10.03 -6.68
N SER A 227 -13.71 -9.51 -7.58
CA SER A 227 -12.29 -9.27 -7.31
C SER A 227 -12.06 -7.96 -6.54
N ASP A 228 -13.01 -7.02 -6.61
CA ASP A 228 -12.98 -5.75 -5.91
C ASP A 228 -13.91 -5.78 -4.69
N SER A 229 -13.32 -5.60 -3.52
CA SER A 229 -14.03 -5.60 -2.24
C SER A 229 -15.01 -4.42 -2.09
N ALA A 230 -14.83 -3.31 -2.80
CA ALA A 230 -15.75 -2.17 -2.78
C ALA A 230 -17.00 -2.47 -3.63
N GLN A 231 -16.83 -3.10 -4.80
CA GLN A 231 -17.96 -3.56 -5.61
C GLN A 231 -18.80 -4.59 -4.86
N LEU A 232 -18.14 -5.58 -4.23
CA LEU A 232 -18.84 -6.60 -3.43
C LEU A 232 -19.74 -5.95 -2.38
N ARG A 233 -19.21 -4.99 -1.62
CA ARG A 233 -19.98 -4.27 -0.60
C ARG A 233 -21.10 -3.42 -1.18
N ALA A 234 -20.89 -2.77 -2.31
CA ALA A 234 -21.93 -1.98 -2.98
C ALA A 234 -23.14 -2.84 -3.37
N PHE A 235 -22.91 -4.06 -3.87
CA PHE A 235 -23.98 -5.02 -4.12
C PHE A 235 -24.61 -5.56 -2.83
N GLY A 236 -23.83 -5.77 -1.78
CA GLY A 236 -24.34 -6.13 -0.45
C GLY A 236 -25.28 -5.07 0.13
N LEU A 237 -24.90 -3.79 0.00
CA LEU A 237 -25.72 -2.64 0.38
C LEU A 237 -27.06 -2.62 -0.36
N SER A 238 -27.08 -2.96 -1.66
CA SER A 238 -28.32 -3.03 -2.45
C SER A 238 -29.22 -4.22 -2.10
N GLY A 239 -28.81 -5.05 -1.12
CA GLY A 239 -29.62 -6.16 -0.60
C GLY A 239 -29.56 -7.43 -1.44
N VAL A 240 -28.61 -7.55 -2.34
CA VAL A 240 -28.46 -8.71 -3.25
C VAL A 240 -28.03 -9.96 -2.48
N GLY A 241 -27.23 -9.84 -1.42
CA GLY A 241 -26.75 -10.99 -0.65
C GLY A 241 -26.01 -10.63 0.62
N VAL A 242 -25.69 -11.67 1.39
CA VAL A 242 -24.81 -11.60 2.56
C VAL A 242 -23.36 -11.46 2.08
N PHE A 243 -22.57 -10.70 2.80
CA PHE A 243 -21.13 -10.53 2.50
C PHE A 243 -20.28 -10.48 3.77
N ALA A 244 -19.02 -10.81 3.63
CA ALA A 244 -18.03 -10.83 4.70
C ALA A 244 -17.15 -9.57 4.69
N THR A 245 -16.76 -9.11 5.90
CA THR A 245 -15.78 -8.04 6.05
C THR A 245 -14.98 -8.24 7.35
N PRO A 246 -13.74 -7.74 7.47
CA PRO A 246 -12.99 -7.82 8.72
C PRO A 246 -13.76 -7.17 9.89
N THR A 247 -13.80 -7.86 11.04
CA THR A 247 -14.52 -7.41 12.23
C THR A 247 -14.02 -6.06 12.74
N VAL A 248 -12.72 -5.79 12.57
CA VAL A 248 -12.09 -4.54 12.99
C VAL A 248 -12.71 -3.27 12.37
N ILE A 249 -13.40 -3.39 11.24
CA ILE A 249 -14.13 -2.29 10.56
C ILE A 249 -15.64 -2.51 10.56
N ALA A 250 -16.16 -3.35 11.46
CA ALA A 250 -17.57 -3.71 11.50
C ALA A 250 -18.47 -2.48 11.75
N LYS A 251 -18.08 -1.64 12.70
CA LYS A 251 -18.81 -0.42 13.06
C LYS A 251 -18.86 0.57 11.89
N GLU A 252 -17.71 0.87 11.31
CA GLU A 252 -17.60 1.75 10.14
C GLU A 252 -18.40 1.21 8.95
N THR A 253 -18.40 -0.12 8.78
CA THR A 253 -19.17 -0.79 7.73
C THR A 253 -20.67 -0.58 7.92
N GLN A 254 -21.19 -0.72 9.16
CA GLN A 254 -22.59 -0.47 9.47
C GLN A 254 -22.98 0.99 9.25
N GLU A 255 -22.17 1.91 9.78
CA GLU A 255 -22.43 3.35 9.72
C GLU A 255 -22.38 3.88 8.29
N GLN A 256 -21.39 3.49 7.52
CA GLN A 256 -21.19 4.01 6.16
C GLN A 256 -22.11 3.38 5.13
N TYR A 257 -22.39 2.10 5.26
CA TYR A 257 -23.16 1.37 4.23
C TYR A 257 -24.61 1.10 4.63
N GLY A 258 -25.03 1.43 5.85
CA GLY A 258 -26.40 1.20 6.31
C GLY A 258 -26.80 -0.26 6.32
N VAL A 259 -25.83 -1.17 6.44
CA VAL A 259 -26.06 -2.62 6.54
C VAL A 259 -26.08 -3.06 8.01
N SER A 260 -26.66 -4.23 8.26
CA SER A 260 -26.77 -4.77 9.60
C SER A 260 -25.84 -5.98 9.77
N LEU A 261 -25.25 -6.07 10.95
CA LEU A 261 -24.47 -7.23 11.36
C LEU A 261 -25.39 -8.46 11.47
N LEU A 262 -24.98 -9.55 10.82
CA LEU A 262 -25.68 -10.83 10.90
C LEU A 262 -25.05 -11.76 11.94
N GLY A 263 -23.71 -11.74 12.04
CA GLY A 263 -22.97 -12.54 13.01
C GLY A 263 -21.46 -12.48 12.77
N HIS A 264 -20.70 -13.08 13.68
CA HIS A 264 -19.25 -13.18 13.62
C HIS A 264 -18.81 -14.62 13.30
N ILE A 265 -17.72 -14.76 12.55
CA ILE A 265 -17.03 -16.01 12.31
C ILE A 265 -15.70 -15.97 13.08
N GLU A 266 -15.67 -16.55 14.26
CA GLU A 266 -14.51 -16.51 15.15
C GLU A 266 -13.34 -17.39 14.67
N SER A 267 -13.65 -18.45 13.91
CA SER A 267 -12.65 -19.40 13.43
C SER A 267 -11.84 -18.91 12.24
N ILE A 268 -12.24 -17.83 11.58
CA ILE A 268 -11.49 -17.21 10.49
C ILE A 268 -10.74 -16.00 11.04
N ARG A 269 -9.43 -15.95 10.79
CA ARG A 269 -8.59 -14.80 11.09
C ARG A 269 -7.91 -14.30 9.83
N GLU A 270 -8.01 -13.02 9.58
CA GLU A 270 -7.27 -12.30 8.55
C GLU A 270 -6.14 -11.49 9.17
N ASN A 271 -5.00 -11.52 8.53
CA ASN A 271 -3.83 -10.77 8.94
C ASN A 271 -3.51 -9.70 7.91
N PHE A 272 -3.20 -8.49 8.36
CA PHE A 272 -2.86 -7.37 7.49
C PHE A 272 -1.45 -6.91 7.74
N TYR A 273 -0.71 -6.70 6.67
CA TYR A 273 0.73 -6.45 6.71
C TYR A 273 1.09 -5.15 6.02
N ALA A 274 2.11 -4.49 6.56
CA ALA A 274 2.90 -3.50 5.87
C ALA A 274 4.21 -4.14 5.41
N ILE A 275 4.52 -4.06 4.12
CA ILE A 275 5.70 -4.66 3.53
C ILE A 275 6.62 -3.54 3.06
N SER A 276 7.86 -3.51 3.56
CA SER A 276 8.88 -2.52 3.22
C SER A 276 10.21 -3.17 2.86
N VAL A 277 11.07 -2.47 2.13
CA VAL A 277 12.43 -2.95 1.82
C VAL A 277 13.39 -2.76 2.99
N GLU A 278 13.10 -1.86 3.92
CA GLU A 278 13.93 -1.55 5.07
C GLU A 278 13.45 -2.29 6.32
N ARG A 279 14.39 -2.88 7.06
CA ARG A 279 14.12 -3.47 8.36
C ARG A 279 13.89 -2.40 9.44
N LYS A 280 14.62 -1.28 9.35
CA LYS A 280 14.45 -0.11 10.22
C LYS A 280 13.71 0.94 9.42
N LEU A 281 12.52 1.27 9.86
CA LEU A 281 11.64 2.21 9.17
C LEU A 281 12.20 3.62 9.35
N SER A 282 12.89 4.13 8.32
CA SER A 282 13.47 5.47 8.33
C SER A 282 12.47 6.52 7.86
N HIS A 283 11.52 6.14 6.98
CA HIS A 283 10.51 7.04 6.46
C HIS A 283 9.43 7.34 7.51
N PRO A 284 9.21 8.62 7.91
CA PRO A 284 8.29 8.98 9.00
C PRO A 284 6.85 8.47 8.78
N GLY A 285 6.34 8.56 7.54
CA GLY A 285 5.02 8.06 7.20
C GLY A 285 4.88 6.54 7.32
N VAL A 286 5.93 5.78 6.94
CA VAL A 286 5.95 4.32 7.11
C VAL A 286 6.01 3.95 8.59
N ALA A 287 6.84 4.64 9.37
CA ALA A 287 6.93 4.46 10.81
C ALA A 287 5.57 4.73 11.49
N ALA A 288 4.90 5.82 11.13
CA ALA A 288 3.58 6.17 11.67
C ALA A 288 2.51 5.09 11.38
N ILE A 289 2.54 4.45 10.20
CA ILE A 289 1.63 3.35 9.88
C ILE A 289 1.88 2.14 10.79
N VAL A 290 3.14 1.74 10.92
CA VAL A 290 3.50 0.52 11.67
C VAL A 290 3.34 0.73 13.18
N GLU A 291 3.68 1.90 13.71
CA GLU A 291 3.52 2.23 15.13
C GLU A 291 2.05 2.44 15.51
N GLY A 292 1.30 3.18 14.69
CA GLY A 292 -0.14 3.40 14.92
C GLY A 292 -0.97 2.13 14.85
N ALA A 293 -0.51 1.09 14.14
CA ALA A 293 -1.15 -0.22 14.14
C ALA A 293 -1.00 -0.94 15.48
N LYS A 294 0.12 -0.77 16.19
CA LYS A 294 0.34 -1.36 17.52
C LYS A 294 -0.60 -0.76 18.57
N ASP A 295 -0.84 0.53 18.50
CA ASP A 295 -1.75 1.23 19.40
C ASP A 295 -3.20 0.79 19.16
N ASN A 296 -3.58 0.58 17.89
CA ASN A 296 -4.91 0.09 17.51
C ASN A 296 -5.17 -1.37 17.93
N GLN A 297 -4.15 -2.24 17.98
CA GLN A 297 -4.31 -3.60 18.47
C GLN A 297 -4.68 -3.64 19.96
N SER A 298 -4.15 -2.74 20.76
CA SER A 298 -4.46 -2.64 22.19
C SER A 298 -5.91 -2.22 22.44
N SER A 299 -6.44 -1.31 21.63
CA SER A 299 -7.83 -0.83 21.77
C SER A 299 -8.88 -1.84 21.30
N VAL A 300 -8.60 -2.63 20.26
CA VAL A 300 -9.53 -3.66 19.75
C VAL A 300 -9.68 -4.82 20.76
N LEU A 301 -8.60 -5.21 21.45
CA LEU A 301 -8.65 -6.23 22.49
C LEU A 301 -9.45 -5.79 23.74
N GLU A 302 -9.61 -4.48 23.96
CA GLU A 302 -10.46 -3.90 25.01
C GLU A 302 -11.94 -3.82 24.58
N GLU A 303 -12.22 -3.55 23.30
CA GLU A 303 -13.58 -3.54 22.76
C GLU A 303 -14.19 -4.95 22.60
N GLU A 304 -13.39 -5.97 22.30
CA GLU A 304 -13.84 -7.38 22.25
C GLU A 304 -14.10 -7.98 23.65
N ARG A 305 -13.66 -7.32 24.74
CA ARG A 305 -13.87 -7.75 26.15
C ARG A 305 -15.06 -7.11 26.83
N ASN A 306 -15.68 -6.11 26.25
CA ASN A 306 -16.86 -5.40 26.78
C ASN A 306 -18.11 -5.71 25.92
#